data_41d7c2d9da7bb212f2f2d1ecf2a1026d
#
_entry.id   41d7c2d9da7bb212f2f2d1ecf2a1026d
#
_cell.length_a   1.000
_cell.length_b   1.000
_cell.length_c   1.000
_cell.angle_alpha   90.00
_cell.angle_beta   90.00
_cell.angle_gamma   90.00
#
_symmetry.space_group_name_H-M   'P 1'
#
loop_
_entity.id
_entity.type
_entity.pdbx_description
1 polymer ?
#
loop_
_entity_poly.entity_id
_entity_poly.type
_entity_poly.pdbx_seq_one_letter_code
_entity_poly.pdbx_strand_id
1 'polypeptide(L)'
;MNSFLHLLAKDLIQKYSYNFDNLTILFPNKRAGLFLAQELAQLIDRPVWMPEILTLSEFIERQTGLKKAEELTLIIKLYKTYQEYAGTTERFDDFYFWGNMLLGDFDDIDKYLVDAKDLFSNITALREIESAFPYLTPEQVEFIQSFWRSFNSEKYSREQQEFLNVWDKLYPTYTRFTPYPHTRGNAL
;
A
#
# COMPACT_ATOMS: atom_id res chain seq x y z
N MET A 1 -7.67 -17.31 -33.56
CA MET A 1 -7.77 -15.93 -33.02
C MET A 1 -6.42 -15.60 -32.44
N ASN A 2 -5.70 -14.59 -32.97
CA ASN A 2 -4.37 -14.26 -32.47
C ASN A 2 -4.47 -13.61 -31.07
N SER A 3 -3.68 -14.08 -30.11
CA SER A 3 -3.64 -13.48 -28.78
C SER A 3 -3.07 -12.05 -28.84
N PHE A 4 -3.39 -11.20 -27.86
CA PHE A 4 -2.79 -9.87 -27.74
C PHE A 4 -1.25 -9.93 -27.76
N LEU A 5 -0.66 -10.90 -27.04
CA LEU A 5 0.80 -11.04 -26.97
C LEU A 5 1.40 -11.47 -28.33
N HIS A 6 0.67 -12.25 -29.13
CA HIS A 6 1.09 -12.59 -30.49
C HIS A 6 1.13 -11.34 -31.39
N LEU A 7 0.12 -10.50 -31.32
CA LEU A 7 0.08 -9.23 -32.07
C LEU A 7 1.19 -8.29 -31.61
N LEU A 8 1.40 -8.19 -30.30
CA LEU A 8 2.49 -7.39 -29.71
C LEU A 8 3.87 -7.89 -30.19
N ALA A 9 4.09 -9.21 -30.19
CA ALA A 9 5.35 -9.78 -30.68
C ALA A 9 5.63 -9.43 -32.16
N LYS A 10 4.60 -9.49 -33.02
CA LYS A 10 4.70 -9.07 -34.43
C LYS A 10 5.03 -7.59 -34.58
N ASP A 11 4.34 -6.73 -33.82
CA ASP A 11 4.57 -5.28 -33.83
C ASP A 11 6.01 -4.95 -33.40
N LEU A 12 6.51 -5.59 -32.35
CA LEU A 12 7.88 -5.43 -31.88
C LEU A 12 8.90 -5.82 -32.94
N ILE A 13 8.71 -6.96 -33.60
CA ILE A 13 9.60 -7.43 -34.67
C ILE A 13 9.58 -6.43 -35.82
N GLN A 14 8.41 -5.98 -36.25
CA GLN A 14 8.26 -5.02 -37.33
C GLN A 14 8.91 -3.68 -37.00
N LYS A 15 8.70 -3.18 -35.79
CA LYS A 15 9.16 -1.85 -35.38
C LYS A 15 10.65 -1.79 -35.12
N TYR A 16 11.22 -2.81 -34.47
CA TYR A 16 12.62 -2.82 -34.07
C TYR A 16 13.52 -3.64 -34.97
N SER A 17 12.98 -4.27 -36.02
CA SER A 17 13.75 -5.05 -37.02
C SER A 17 14.72 -6.06 -36.37
N TYR A 18 14.25 -6.73 -35.28
CA TYR A 18 15.01 -7.71 -34.50
C TYR A 18 16.15 -7.13 -33.63
N ASN A 19 16.29 -5.82 -33.54
CA ASN A 19 17.23 -5.18 -32.63
C ASN A 19 16.52 -4.72 -31.35
N PHE A 20 16.65 -5.51 -30.29
CA PHE A 20 16.00 -5.26 -29.01
C PHE A 20 16.98 -4.82 -27.92
N ASP A 21 18.24 -4.49 -28.26
CA ASP A 21 19.33 -4.25 -27.29
C ASP A 21 19.00 -3.17 -26.22
N ASN A 22 18.21 -2.16 -26.59
CA ASN A 22 17.83 -1.07 -25.70
C ASN A 22 16.32 -1.05 -25.39
N LEU A 23 15.66 -2.20 -25.55
CA LEU A 23 14.23 -2.31 -25.32
C LEU A 23 13.95 -3.01 -23.98
N THR A 24 13.31 -2.29 -23.07
CA THR A 24 12.77 -2.86 -21.83
C THR A 24 11.26 -2.86 -21.90
N ILE A 25 10.65 -4.01 -21.66
CA ILE A 25 9.20 -4.22 -21.69
C ILE A 25 8.72 -4.50 -20.26
N LEU A 26 7.75 -3.71 -19.79
CA LEU A 26 7.23 -3.84 -18.44
C LEU A 26 5.86 -4.51 -18.43
N PHE A 27 5.71 -5.48 -17.53
CA PHE A 27 4.46 -6.18 -17.30
C PHE A 27 4.03 -6.08 -15.82
N PRO A 28 2.72 -6.16 -15.53
CA PRO A 28 2.24 -6.21 -14.16
C PRO A 28 2.58 -7.53 -13.44
N ASN A 29 2.89 -8.60 -14.19
CA ASN A 29 3.25 -9.91 -13.65
C ASN A 29 4.22 -10.67 -14.57
N LYS A 30 4.96 -11.61 -13.99
CA LYS A 30 5.96 -12.42 -14.70
C LYS A 30 5.37 -13.32 -15.80
N ARG A 31 4.15 -13.81 -15.58
CA ARG A 31 3.52 -14.76 -16.51
C ARG A 31 3.33 -14.15 -17.90
N ALA A 32 2.84 -12.91 -17.97
CA ALA A 32 2.65 -12.23 -19.25
C ALA A 32 3.98 -12.03 -20.01
N GLY A 33 5.05 -11.73 -19.27
CA GLY A 33 6.40 -11.62 -19.85
C GLY A 33 6.90 -12.95 -20.43
N LEU A 34 6.68 -14.08 -19.73
CA LEU A 34 7.05 -15.40 -20.22
C LEU A 34 6.30 -15.76 -21.51
N PHE A 35 5.00 -15.48 -21.59
CA PHE A 35 4.24 -15.73 -22.80
C PHE A 35 4.68 -14.83 -23.95
N LEU A 36 5.01 -13.56 -23.72
CA LEU A 36 5.58 -12.72 -24.78
C LEU A 36 6.91 -13.28 -25.28
N ALA A 37 7.79 -13.72 -24.37
CA ALA A 37 9.05 -14.36 -24.78
C ALA A 37 8.83 -15.61 -25.64
N GLN A 38 7.83 -16.43 -25.31
CA GLN A 38 7.46 -17.59 -26.12
C GLN A 38 6.94 -17.19 -27.52
N GLU A 39 6.08 -16.18 -27.60
CA GLU A 39 5.56 -15.68 -28.88
C GLU A 39 6.69 -15.10 -29.77
N LEU A 40 7.61 -14.34 -29.17
CA LEU A 40 8.78 -13.85 -29.89
C LEU A 40 9.66 -14.99 -30.39
N ALA A 41 9.93 -16.00 -29.54
CA ALA A 41 10.75 -17.16 -29.91
C ALA A 41 10.13 -18.00 -31.05
N GLN A 42 8.79 -18.04 -31.16
CA GLN A 42 8.11 -18.71 -32.26
C GLN A 42 8.14 -17.94 -33.58
N LEU A 43 8.21 -16.63 -33.53
CA LEU A 43 8.16 -15.75 -34.70
C LEU A 43 9.55 -15.41 -35.26
N ILE A 44 10.59 -15.57 -34.45
CA ILE A 44 11.96 -15.25 -34.79
C ILE A 44 12.66 -16.50 -35.29
N ASP A 45 13.18 -16.45 -36.50
CA ASP A 45 13.84 -17.56 -37.24
C ASP A 45 15.38 -17.54 -37.19
N ARG A 46 15.96 -16.59 -36.44
CA ARG A 46 17.40 -16.36 -36.31
C ARG A 46 17.83 -16.03 -34.89
N PRO A 47 19.08 -16.22 -34.51
CA PRO A 47 19.57 -15.80 -33.18
C PRO A 47 19.46 -14.28 -33.02
N VAL A 48 18.79 -13.85 -31.93
CA VAL A 48 18.68 -12.43 -31.55
C VAL A 48 18.81 -12.31 -30.03
N TRP A 49 19.26 -11.17 -29.58
CA TRP A 49 19.15 -10.82 -28.17
C TRP A 49 17.71 -10.43 -27.86
N MET A 50 17.13 -11.11 -26.91
CA MET A 50 15.75 -10.82 -26.47
C MET A 50 15.70 -9.46 -25.78
N PRO A 51 14.56 -8.74 -25.89
CA PRO A 51 14.35 -7.53 -25.11
C PRO A 51 14.37 -7.87 -23.61
N GLU A 52 14.75 -6.89 -22.81
CA GLU A 52 14.65 -7.05 -21.35
C GLU A 52 13.18 -7.03 -20.95
N ILE A 53 12.69 -8.11 -20.33
CA ILE A 53 11.30 -8.24 -19.89
C ILE A 53 11.28 -8.26 -18.36
N LEU A 54 10.69 -7.23 -17.76
CA LEU A 54 10.62 -7.05 -16.31
C LEU A 54 9.19 -6.89 -15.86
N THR A 55 8.93 -7.21 -14.61
CA THR A 55 7.75 -6.70 -13.92
C THR A 55 7.95 -5.25 -13.51
N LEU A 56 6.85 -4.52 -13.29
CA LEU A 56 6.92 -3.15 -12.79
C LEU A 56 7.67 -3.08 -11.44
N SER A 57 7.45 -4.06 -10.55
CA SER A 57 8.16 -4.15 -9.27
C SER A 57 9.66 -4.33 -9.46
N GLU A 58 10.09 -5.27 -10.32
CA GLU A 58 11.50 -5.50 -10.61
C GLU A 58 12.17 -4.24 -11.22
N PHE A 59 11.46 -3.53 -12.07
CA PHE A 59 11.94 -2.28 -12.63
C PHE A 59 12.15 -1.21 -11.55
N ILE A 60 11.16 -1.01 -10.66
CA ILE A 60 11.26 -0.04 -9.56
C ILE A 60 12.38 -0.44 -8.60
N GLU A 61 12.46 -1.71 -8.20
CA GLU A 61 13.52 -2.21 -7.32
C GLU A 61 14.92 -1.93 -7.92
N ARG A 62 15.07 -2.12 -9.23
CA ARG A 62 16.33 -1.86 -9.92
C ARG A 62 16.68 -0.37 -9.97
N GLN A 63 15.68 0.50 -10.21
CA GLN A 63 15.89 1.94 -10.27
C GLN A 63 16.18 2.57 -8.91
N THR A 64 15.56 2.04 -7.86
CA THR A 64 15.64 2.61 -6.50
C THR A 64 16.70 1.94 -5.64
N GLY A 65 17.13 0.72 -6.00
CA GLY A 65 17.96 -0.13 -5.14
C GLY A 65 17.21 -0.70 -3.91
N LEU A 66 15.91 -0.41 -3.78
CA LEU A 66 15.07 -0.89 -2.69
C LEU A 66 14.46 -2.25 -3.08
N LYS A 67 14.30 -3.13 -2.10
CA LYS A 67 13.60 -4.40 -2.29
C LYS A 67 12.26 -4.35 -1.58
N LYS A 68 11.24 -4.92 -2.22
CA LYS A 68 9.94 -5.11 -1.57
C LYS A 68 10.12 -6.03 -0.37
N ALA A 69 9.71 -5.54 0.81
CA ALA A 69 9.72 -6.36 2.01
C ALA A 69 8.64 -7.46 1.94
N GLU A 70 8.95 -8.61 2.52
CA GLU A 70 8.00 -9.70 2.64
C GLU A 70 6.94 -9.37 3.70
N GLU A 71 5.70 -9.75 3.44
CA GLU A 71 4.54 -9.45 4.31
C GLU A 71 4.75 -9.96 5.74
N LEU A 72 5.27 -11.18 5.90
CA LEU A 72 5.56 -11.73 7.23
C LEU A 72 6.62 -10.90 7.99
N THR A 73 7.61 -10.39 7.29
CA THR A 73 8.62 -9.51 7.89
C THR A 73 8.00 -8.18 8.33
N LEU A 74 7.09 -7.65 7.52
CA LEU A 74 6.39 -6.40 7.84
C LEU A 74 5.49 -6.57 9.06
N ILE A 75 4.69 -7.64 9.14
CA ILE A 75 3.79 -7.85 10.27
C ILE A 75 4.55 -8.09 11.58
N ILE A 76 5.67 -8.81 11.55
CA ILE A 76 6.52 -9.00 12.73
C ILE A 76 7.15 -7.67 13.18
N LYS A 77 7.61 -6.85 12.24
CA LYS A 77 8.14 -5.52 12.55
C LYS A 77 7.06 -4.62 13.16
N LEU A 78 5.86 -4.63 12.56
CA LEU A 78 4.72 -3.86 13.06
C LEU A 78 4.34 -4.29 14.49
N TYR A 79 4.27 -5.60 14.75
CA TYR A 79 3.99 -6.13 16.08
C TYR A 79 5.00 -5.64 17.13
N LYS A 80 6.30 -5.71 16.83
CA LYS A 80 7.35 -5.23 17.74
C LYS A 80 7.22 -3.73 17.98
N THR A 81 6.97 -2.96 16.94
CA THR A 81 6.78 -1.50 17.06
C THR A 81 5.54 -1.19 17.89
N TYR A 82 4.44 -1.90 17.66
CA TYR A 82 3.22 -1.74 18.43
C TYR A 82 3.40 -2.11 19.91
N GLN A 83 4.07 -3.23 20.21
CA GLN A 83 4.36 -3.61 21.61
C GLN A 83 5.17 -2.54 22.34
N GLU A 84 6.13 -1.93 21.65
CA GLU A 84 6.98 -0.88 22.22
C GLU A 84 6.17 0.35 22.65
N TYR A 85 5.16 0.76 21.84
CA TYR A 85 4.37 1.95 22.09
C TYR A 85 3.09 1.69 22.88
N ALA A 86 2.45 0.56 22.67
CA ALA A 86 1.21 0.21 23.36
C ALA A 86 1.45 -0.33 24.76
N GLY A 87 2.67 -0.84 25.05
CA GLY A 87 2.96 -1.51 26.33
C GLY A 87 2.10 -2.75 26.53
N THR A 88 1.63 -3.35 25.44
CA THR A 88 0.72 -4.51 25.49
C THR A 88 1.47 -5.80 25.67
N THR A 89 0.84 -6.75 26.38
CA THR A 89 1.28 -8.14 26.51
C THR A 89 0.56 -9.06 25.54
N GLU A 90 -0.17 -8.48 24.58
CA GLU A 90 -0.90 -9.23 23.55
C GLU A 90 0.05 -10.18 22.80
N ARG A 91 -0.41 -11.39 22.56
CA ARG A 91 0.37 -12.38 21.83
C ARG A 91 0.36 -12.09 20.35
N PHE A 92 1.40 -12.53 19.64
CA PHE A 92 1.50 -12.36 18.19
C PHE A 92 0.31 -12.98 17.43
N ASP A 93 -0.18 -14.13 17.90
CA ASP A 93 -1.32 -14.83 17.27
C ASP A 93 -2.60 -13.98 17.30
N ASP A 94 -2.84 -13.27 18.40
CA ASP A 94 -3.99 -12.39 18.58
C ASP A 94 -3.82 -11.10 17.76
N PHE A 95 -2.60 -10.56 17.74
CA PHE A 95 -2.24 -9.39 16.95
C PHE A 95 -2.32 -9.64 15.43
N TYR A 96 -1.98 -10.82 14.96
CA TYR A 96 -1.74 -11.11 13.54
C TYR A 96 -2.89 -10.67 12.61
N PHE A 97 -4.14 -10.96 13.00
CA PHE A 97 -5.30 -10.65 12.16
C PHE A 97 -5.54 -9.15 12.02
N TRP A 98 -5.61 -8.43 13.11
CA TRP A 98 -5.85 -7.00 13.07
C TRP A 98 -4.60 -6.21 12.66
N GLY A 99 -3.42 -6.73 12.94
CA GLY A 99 -2.17 -6.17 12.46
C GLY A 99 -2.03 -6.20 10.95
N ASN A 100 -2.57 -7.22 10.26
CA ASN A 100 -2.64 -7.25 8.80
C ASN A 100 -3.59 -6.18 8.26
N MET A 101 -4.73 -5.94 8.92
CA MET A 101 -5.60 -4.82 8.56
C MET A 101 -4.87 -3.50 8.73
N LEU A 102 -4.18 -3.31 9.86
CA LEU A 102 -3.43 -2.10 10.15
C LEU A 102 -2.29 -1.86 9.13
N LEU A 103 -1.62 -2.91 8.66
CA LEU A 103 -0.65 -2.80 7.55
C LEU A 103 -1.31 -2.28 6.27
N GLY A 104 -2.50 -2.77 5.95
CA GLY A 104 -3.30 -2.29 4.81
C GLY A 104 -3.68 -0.81 4.96
N ASP A 105 -4.15 -0.41 6.14
CA ASP A 105 -4.52 0.97 6.44
C ASP A 105 -3.30 1.92 6.36
N PHE A 106 -2.14 1.50 6.85
CA PHE A 106 -0.90 2.27 6.75
C PHE A 106 -0.43 2.40 5.29
N ASP A 107 -0.53 1.34 4.51
CA ASP A 107 -0.24 1.35 3.08
C ASP A 107 -1.19 2.29 2.31
N ASP A 108 -2.46 2.34 2.69
CA ASP A 108 -3.43 3.26 2.11
C ASP A 108 -3.16 4.73 2.51
N ILE A 109 -2.79 5.00 3.74
CA ILE A 109 -2.35 6.34 4.17
C ILE A 109 -1.19 6.82 3.28
N ASP A 110 -0.19 5.96 3.06
CA ASP A 110 0.97 6.27 2.23
C ASP A 110 0.59 6.44 0.75
N LYS A 111 -0.21 5.56 0.18
CA LYS A 111 -0.65 5.59 -1.22
C LYS A 111 -1.48 6.82 -1.56
N TYR A 112 -2.41 7.18 -0.68
CA TYR A 112 -3.30 8.32 -0.89
C TYR A 112 -2.70 9.63 -0.37
N LEU A 113 -1.48 9.60 0.17
CA LEU A 113 -0.78 10.76 0.70
C LEU A 113 -1.60 11.52 1.75
N VAL A 114 -2.32 10.76 2.59
CA VAL A 114 -3.12 11.32 3.69
C VAL A 114 -2.19 11.85 4.77
N ASP A 115 -2.52 13.00 5.37
CA ASP A 115 -1.83 13.47 6.57
C ASP A 115 -2.20 12.56 7.75
N ALA A 116 -1.26 11.67 8.11
CA ALA A 116 -1.47 10.70 9.17
C ALA A 116 -1.68 11.37 10.54
N LYS A 117 -1.01 12.53 10.78
CA LYS A 117 -1.18 13.26 12.02
C LYS A 117 -2.60 13.77 12.16
N ASP A 118 -3.12 14.37 11.11
CA ASP A 118 -4.50 14.88 11.10
C ASP A 118 -5.50 13.73 11.19
N LEU A 119 -5.29 12.64 10.44
CA LEU A 119 -6.14 11.46 10.49
C LEU A 119 -6.27 10.90 11.91
N PHE A 120 -5.15 10.68 12.59
CA PHE A 120 -5.14 10.05 13.91
C PHE A 120 -5.49 11.02 15.05
N SER A 121 -5.32 12.34 14.86
CA SER A 121 -5.67 13.36 15.88
C SER A 121 -7.15 13.72 15.84
N ASN A 122 -7.78 13.71 14.67
CA ASN A 122 -9.16 14.22 14.51
C ASN A 122 -10.26 13.32 15.08
N ILE A 123 -9.95 12.09 15.46
CA ILE A 123 -10.97 11.19 16.02
C ILE A 123 -11.36 11.57 17.45
N THR A 124 -10.53 12.30 18.15
CA THR A 124 -10.83 12.79 19.50
C THR A 124 -11.73 14.03 19.54
N ALA A 125 -11.89 14.75 18.43
CA ALA A 125 -12.67 15.98 18.37
C ALA A 125 -13.86 15.88 17.40
N LEU A 126 -15.00 15.43 17.90
CA LEU A 126 -16.25 15.28 17.12
C LEU A 126 -16.68 16.56 16.37
N ARG A 127 -16.30 17.74 16.85
CA ARG A 127 -16.63 19.03 16.27
C ARG A 127 -15.79 19.35 15.02
N GLU A 128 -14.70 18.64 14.81
CA GLU A 128 -13.77 18.88 13.70
C GLU A 128 -14.06 17.99 12.50
N ILE A 129 -14.84 16.90 12.65
CA ILE A 129 -15.18 16.00 11.54
C ILE A 129 -15.96 16.73 10.44
N GLU A 130 -16.91 17.59 10.82
CA GLU A 130 -17.72 18.35 9.83
C GLU A 130 -16.86 19.36 9.03
N SER A 131 -15.82 19.90 9.64
CA SER A 131 -14.92 20.86 8.99
C SER A 131 -13.77 20.16 8.24
N ALA A 132 -13.35 18.98 8.69
CA ALA A 132 -12.26 18.22 8.10
C ALA A 132 -12.68 17.45 6.83
N PHE A 133 -13.96 17.09 6.70
CA PHE A 133 -14.48 16.29 5.59
C PHE A 133 -15.67 16.97 4.88
N PRO A 134 -15.46 18.11 4.20
CA PRO A 134 -16.56 18.86 3.56
C PRO A 134 -17.21 18.12 2.37
N TYR A 135 -16.66 16.98 1.95
CA TYR A 135 -17.15 16.14 0.87
C TYR A 135 -18.06 14.99 1.35
N LEU A 136 -18.25 14.81 2.66
CA LEU A 136 -19.16 13.80 3.17
C LEU A 136 -20.61 14.22 3.00
N THR A 137 -21.48 13.26 2.67
CA THR A 137 -22.91 13.52 2.64
C THR A 137 -23.48 13.68 4.06
N PRO A 138 -24.61 14.40 4.24
CA PRO A 138 -25.22 14.55 5.55
C PRO A 138 -25.49 13.20 6.26
N GLU A 139 -25.88 12.17 5.50
CA GLU A 139 -26.13 10.82 6.04
C GLU A 139 -24.85 10.15 6.52
N GLN A 140 -23.73 10.37 5.82
CA GLN A 140 -22.41 9.86 6.23
C GLN A 140 -21.93 10.57 7.50
N VAL A 141 -22.11 11.88 7.57
CA VAL A 141 -21.78 12.67 8.78
C VAL A 141 -22.63 12.20 9.96
N GLU A 142 -23.96 12.01 9.76
CA GLU A 142 -24.86 11.53 10.82
C GLU A 142 -24.49 10.12 11.29
N PHE A 143 -24.11 9.21 10.36
CA PHE A 143 -23.62 7.87 10.72
C PHE A 143 -22.34 7.95 11.57
N ILE A 144 -21.36 8.74 11.14
CA ILE A 144 -20.10 8.95 11.87
C ILE A 144 -20.40 9.57 13.25
N GLN A 145 -21.22 10.61 13.31
CA GLN A 145 -21.62 11.24 14.57
C GLN A 145 -22.36 10.28 15.51
N SER A 146 -23.26 9.43 14.97
CA SER A 146 -24.00 8.45 15.80
C SER A 146 -23.07 7.39 16.36
N PHE A 147 -22.12 6.92 15.55
CA PHE A 147 -21.06 6.02 15.98
C PHE A 147 -20.24 6.64 17.12
N TRP A 148 -19.75 7.87 16.95
CA TRP A 148 -18.94 8.57 17.95
C TRP A 148 -19.72 9.02 19.18
N ARG A 149 -21.02 9.37 19.07
CA ARG A 149 -21.87 9.64 20.24
C ARG A 149 -21.98 8.44 21.17
N SER A 150 -21.86 7.23 20.63
CA SER A 150 -21.84 6.02 21.47
C SER A 150 -20.59 5.95 22.36
N PHE A 151 -19.50 6.65 21.98
CA PHE A 151 -18.26 6.76 22.77
C PHE A 151 -18.27 7.91 23.80
N ASN A 152 -19.18 8.89 23.66
CA ASN A 152 -19.23 10.09 24.52
C ASN A 152 -20.15 9.94 25.73
N SER A 153 -20.65 8.73 26.06
CA SER A 153 -21.40 8.50 27.26
C SER A 153 -20.44 8.45 28.47
N GLU A 154 -20.86 9.02 29.62
CA GLU A 154 -20.05 9.12 30.87
C GLU A 154 -19.53 7.77 31.42
N LYS A 155 -19.92 6.66 30.83
CA LYS A 155 -19.37 5.32 31.06
C LYS A 155 -19.00 4.68 29.72
N TYR A 156 -17.75 4.79 29.34
CA TYR A 156 -17.22 3.95 28.27
C TYR A 156 -17.35 2.48 28.65
N SER A 157 -17.85 1.65 27.74
CA SER A 157 -17.71 0.22 27.90
C SER A 157 -16.21 -0.15 27.92
N ARG A 158 -15.87 -1.30 28.45
CA ARG A 158 -14.48 -1.77 28.48
C ARG A 158 -13.88 -1.82 27.07
N GLU A 159 -14.67 -2.28 26.10
CA GLU A 159 -14.26 -2.37 24.69
C GLU A 159 -14.00 -0.98 24.08
N GLN A 160 -14.80 0.02 24.46
CA GLN A 160 -14.59 1.40 24.00
C GLN A 160 -13.30 2.01 24.55
N GLN A 161 -13.01 1.76 25.82
CA GLN A 161 -11.75 2.20 26.43
C GLN A 161 -10.54 1.51 25.80
N GLU A 162 -10.64 0.21 25.56
CA GLU A 162 -9.60 -0.56 24.87
C GLU A 162 -9.37 -0.02 23.45
N PHE A 163 -10.44 0.29 22.71
CA PHE A 163 -10.35 0.90 21.39
C PHE A 163 -9.62 2.26 21.42
N LEU A 164 -10.01 3.18 22.32
CA LEU A 164 -9.37 4.48 22.45
C LEU A 164 -7.89 4.36 22.82
N ASN A 165 -7.57 3.43 23.73
CA ASN A 165 -6.18 3.16 24.11
C ASN A 165 -5.33 2.66 22.93
N VAL A 166 -5.91 1.81 22.06
CA VAL A 166 -5.24 1.38 20.82
C VAL A 166 -5.08 2.56 19.88
N TRP A 167 -6.14 3.37 19.71
CA TRP A 167 -6.15 4.51 18.78
C TRP A 167 -5.04 5.51 19.08
N ASP A 168 -4.87 5.89 20.34
CA ASP A 168 -3.81 6.81 20.75
C ASP A 168 -2.39 6.28 20.47
N LYS A 169 -2.25 4.96 20.26
CA LYS A 169 -0.97 4.33 19.93
C LYS A 169 -0.73 4.17 18.44
N LEU A 170 -1.76 4.34 17.60
CA LEU A 170 -1.63 4.11 16.15
C LEU A 170 -0.71 5.11 15.49
N TYR A 171 -0.82 6.41 15.79
CA TYR A 171 0.04 7.43 15.20
C TYR A 171 1.53 7.25 15.55
N PRO A 172 1.91 7.08 16.83
CA PRO A 172 3.29 6.76 17.18
C PRO A 172 3.80 5.47 16.50
N THR A 173 2.94 4.44 16.43
CA THR A 173 3.27 3.18 15.75
C THR A 173 3.50 3.39 14.27
N TYR A 174 2.61 4.12 13.58
CA TYR A 174 2.74 4.47 12.17
C TYR A 174 4.04 5.22 11.89
N THR A 175 4.31 6.30 12.62
CA THR A 175 5.49 7.14 12.40
C THR A 175 6.82 6.41 12.63
N ARG A 176 6.84 5.43 13.51
CA ARG A 176 8.02 4.61 13.78
C ARG A 176 8.18 3.45 12.82
N PHE A 177 7.04 2.88 12.38
CA PHE A 177 7.01 1.77 11.45
C PHE A 177 7.40 2.20 10.03
N THR A 178 6.87 3.35 9.56
CA THR A 178 7.17 3.94 8.26
C THR A 178 8.40 4.85 8.36
N PRO A 179 9.55 4.47 7.75
CA PRO A 179 10.80 5.22 7.90
C PRO A 179 10.84 6.55 7.12
N TYR A 180 9.82 6.86 6.33
CA TYR A 180 9.73 8.10 5.58
C TYR A 180 8.70 9.03 6.22
N PRO A 181 9.13 10.05 6.99
CA PRO A 181 8.21 11.10 7.38
C PRO A 181 7.73 11.79 6.11
N HIS A 182 6.42 11.74 5.86
CA HIS A 182 5.78 12.62 4.89
C HIS A 182 5.84 14.05 5.42
N THR A 183 7.03 14.65 5.40
CA THR A 183 7.20 16.08 5.57
C THR A 183 6.75 16.77 4.29
N ARG A 184 5.44 16.84 4.08
CA ARG A 184 4.82 17.89 3.30
C ARG A 184 4.38 19.01 4.22
N GLY A 185 5.31 19.80 4.62
CA GLY A 185 5.12 21.07 5.30
C GLY A 185 6.35 21.91 5.07
N ASN A 186 6.23 22.90 4.17
CA ASN A 186 7.20 23.93 3.82
C ASN A 186 8.20 23.59 2.70
N ALA A 187 7.67 23.62 1.47
CA ALA A 187 8.41 24.06 0.31
C ALA A 187 7.46 24.91 -0.55
N LEU A 188 7.33 26.17 -0.17
CA LEU A 188 7.08 27.33 -1.03
C LEU A 188 7.92 28.46 -0.47
#